data_0aac826742a2976ab1f4c17301f065b1
#
_entry.id   0aac826742a2976ab1f4c17301f065b1
#
_cell.length_a   1.000
_cell.length_b   1.000
_cell.length_c   1.000
_cell.angle_alpha   90.00
_cell.angle_beta   90.00
_cell.angle_gamma   90.00
#
_symmetry.space_group_name_H-M   'P 1'
#
loop_
_entity.id
_entity.type
_entity.pdbx_description
1 polymer ?
#
loop_
_entity_poly.entity_id
_entity_poly.type
_entity_poly.pdbx_seq_one_letter_code
_entity_poly.pdbx_strand_id
1 'polypeptide(L)'
;MENTTIPELVHPATVRRTVLPAHWPKYSLLLAGPLLFWVLGYSNLLPVAPKMQLVIGVAVWMMVWWISEVVALPVTAFLPIVLFPALGILDLPTTAANYTNPTILLFLSGFVFALAVERHNLHTRIALHIVRLIGTASHRLVLGFMVATAFVSMWVNNTAAALLMLPIAQSVLHLLEDDFRRAGQERQFRPFAVSLLLGLAYSASIGGIATTIGTPTNGVLLGFLRDSYKTDISFTGWFVVGFPLAVLMLTATYLILVRLLFPVRGHALPDASAIIRDKLTALGPIRYSEYAVSGLFLLTAIGWVFRALFVKWLGADFLNDTIIGMSGALLLFLTPDPTSNTGLLFDWSSMNKLPWGILFMIGGGLALAKTLESSGIIGLIGDTVASSGSHDYSGLLVALVGITLLLKIIIANTPLATAALPMVFGIATATGIDPILLGAPVTFAASFAFVLPMSTPPNAIVLATSQVTIRDMIKAGLLLALVGFLLLIAFGGAYKWMTN
;
A
#
# COMPACT_ATOMS: atom_id res chain seq x y z
N MET A 1 49.32 -50.27 -6.77
CA MET A 1 47.93 -50.74 -6.63
C MET A 1 47.62 -50.76 -5.16
N GLU A 2 47.15 -49.62 -4.66
CA GLU A 2 46.68 -49.49 -3.27
C GLU A 2 45.22 -49.10 -3.29
N ASN A 3 44.41 -50.01 -2.78
CA ASN A 3 42.96 -49.83 -2.59
C ASN A 3 42.73 -48.87 -1.40
N THR A 4 42.31 -47.68 -1.66
CA THR A 4 41.78 -46.77 -0.64
C THR A 4 40.27 -46.95 -0.56
N THR A 5 39.82 -47.69 0.45
CA THR A 5 38.43 -47.84 0.88
C THR A 5 37.91 -46.51 1.46
N ILE A 6 36.84 -46.02 0.85
CA ILE A 6 36.08 -44.86 1.34
C ILE A 6 35.24 -45.31 2.55
N PRO A 7 35.28 -44.63 3.72
CA PRO A 7 34.41 -44.97 4.84
C PRO A 7 32.94 -44.68 4.54
N GLU A 8 32.07 -45.65 4.80
CA GLU A 8 30.61 -45.51 4.76
C GLU A 8 30.15 -44.38 5.66
N LEU A 9 29.42 -43.45 5.08
CA LEU A 9 28.68 -42.40 5.79
C LEU A 9 27.55 -43.05 6.60
N VAL A 10 27.68 -43.01 7.90
CA VAL A 10 26.64 -43.41 8.88
C VAL A 10 25.40 -42.52 8.63
N HIS A 11 24.34 -43.10 8.14
CA HIS A 11 23.03 -42.48 8.06
C HIS A 11 22.52 -42.16 9.48
N PRO A 12 22.20 -40.87 9.79
CA PRO A 12 21.52 -40.59 11.04
C PRO A 12 20.12 -41.21 11.03
N ALA A 13 19.82 -41.98 12.06
CA ALA A 13 18.54 -42.58 12.32
C ALA A 13 17.40 -41.57 12.17
N THR A 14 16.53 -41.78 11.21
CA THR A 14 15.27 -41.04 11.01
C THR A 14 14.39 -41.20 12.23
N VAL A 15 14.47 -40.24 13.17
CA VAL A 15 13.44 -40.07 14.19
C VAL A 15 12.15 -39.71 13.45
N ARG A 16 11.25 -40.67 13.29
CA ARG A 16 9.87 -40.42 12.89
C ARG A 16 9.21 -39.59 13.97
N ARG A 17 9.32 -38.25 13.87
CA ARG A 17 8.39 -37.36 14.54
C ARG A 17 7.05 -37.57 13.82
N THR A 18 6.08 -38.08 14.52
CA THR A 18 4.66 -37.99 14.20
C THR A 18 4.28 -36.52 14.31
N VAL A 19 4.67 -35.70 13.32
CA VAL A 19 4.20 -34.35 13.17
C VAL A 19 2.83 -34.49 12.56
N LEU A 20 1.77 -34.21 13.34
CA LEU A 20 0.48 -33.84 12.77
C LEU A 20 0.77 -32.91 11.57
N PRO A 21 0.17 -33.14 10.39
CA PRO A 21 0.53 -32.37 9.22
C PRO A 21 0.36 -30.90 9.55
N ALA A 22 1.39 -30.10 9.33
CA ALA A 22 1.47 -28.66 9.66
C ALA A 22 0.35 -27.81 8.98
N HIS A 23 -0.55 -28.44 8.29
CA HIS A 23 -1.67 -27.86 7.53
C HIS A 23 -3.01 -27.82 8.30
N TRP A 24 -3.17 -28.52 9.41
CA TRP A 24 -4.43 -28.56 10.18
C TRP A 24 -4.93 -27.17 10.61
N PRO A 25 -4.10 -26.25 11.16
CA PRO A 25 -4.57 -24.92 11.49
C PRO A 25 -4.99 -24.10 10.24
N LYS A 26 -4.39 -24.40 9.09
CA LYS A 26 -4.78 -23.78 7.83
C LYS A 26 -6.15 -24.25 7.36
N TYR A 27 -6.45 -25.54 7.47
CA TYR A 27 -7.76 -26.07 7.08
C TYR A 27 -8.88 -25.63 8.02
N SER A 28 -8.62 -25.50 9.33
CA SER A 28 -9.62 -24.97 10.27
C SER A 28 -9.98 -23.53 9.98
N LEU A 29 -9.01 -22.67 9.64
CA LEU A 29 -9.26 -21.28 9.23
C LEU A 29 -9.97 -21.18 7.87
N LEU A 30 -9.66 -22.09 6.93
CA LEU A 30 -10.34 -22.15 5.64
C LEU A 30 -11.84 -22.44 5.81
N LEU A 31 -12.20 -23.34 6.72
CA LEU A 31 -13.58 -23.71 7.02
C LEU A 31 -14.28 -22.71 7.96
N ALA A 32 -13.54 -21.97 8.77
CA ALA A 32 -14.11 -21.01 9.72
C ALA A 32 -14.96 -19.95 9.02
N GLY A 33 -14.50 -19.42 7.87
CA GLY A 33 -15.24 -18.44 7.09
C GLY A 33 -16.64 -18.95 6.65
N PRO A 34 -16.71 -20.05 5.88
CA PRO A 34 -17.97 -20.65 5.48
C PRO A 34 -18.88 -21.05 6.64
N LEU A 35 -18.32 -21.60 7.73
CA LEU A 35 -19.09 -21.96 8.93
C LEU A 35 -19.69 -20.74 9.60
N LEU A 36 -18.93 -19.68 9.79
CA LEU A 36 -19.45 -18.43 10.36
C LEU A 36 -20.50 -17.78 9.45
N PHE A 37 -20.31 -17.82 8.12
CA PHE A 37 -21.34 -17.42 7.17
C PHE A 37 -22.64 -18.18 7.40
N TRP A 38 -22.54 -19.52 7.50
CA TRP A 38 -23.72 -20.37 7.69
C TRP A 38 -24.42 -20.06 9.03
N VAL A 39 -23.66 -19.94 10.11
CA VAL A 39 -24.19 -19.61 11.44
C VAL A 39 -24.85 -18.25 11.44
N LEU A 40 -24.18 -17.18 10.97
CA LEU A 40 -24.72 -15.81 11.00
C LEU A 40 -25.84 -15.61 9.99
N GLY A 41 -25.77 -16.26 8.82
CA GLY A 41 -26.75 -16.08 7.75
C GLY A 41 -28.09 -16.85 7.95
N TYR A 42 -28.08 -17.95 8.73
CA TYR A 42 -29.26 -18.83 8.81
C TYR A 42 -29.74 -19.15 10.24
N SER A 43 -29.02 -18.76 11.30
CA SER A 43 -29.36 -19.17 12.67
C SER A 43 -30.32 -18.22 13.40
N ASN A 44 -30.76 -17.13 12.77
CA ASN A 44 -31.59 -16.09 13.42
C ASN A 44 -30.97 -15.50 14.70
N LEU A 45 -29.65 -15.60 14.88
CA LEU A 45 -28.94 -15.03 16.03
C LEU A 45 -28.95 -13.51 16.06
N LEU A 46 -29.05 -12.89 14.88
CA LEU A 46 -29.06 -11.44 14.76
C LEU A 46 -30.54 -10.96 14.58
N PRO A 47 -30.99 -9.96 15.34
CA PRO A 47 -32.34 -9.42 15.23
C PRO A 47 -32.47 -8.44 14.04
N VAL A 48 -32.05 -8.90 12.84
CA VAL A 48 -32.07 -8.12 11.60
C VAL A 48 -32.73 -8.89 10.48
N ALA A 49 -33.09 -8.22 9.38
CA ALA A 49 -33.75 -8.83 8.24
C ALA A 49 -32.88 -10.00 7.65
N PRO A 50 -33.51 -11.08 7.12
CA PRO A 50 -32.78 -12.24 6.59
C PRO A 50 -31.72 -11.88 5.54
N LYS A 51 -32.03 -10.93 4.66
CA LYS A 51 -31.06 -10.43 3.66
C LYS A 51 -29.85 -9.77 4.31
N MET A 52 -30.04 -9.01 5.39
CA MET A 52 -28.94 -8.42 6.16
C MET A 52 -28.06 -9.49 6.80
N GLN A 53 -28.67 -10.57 7.36
CA GLN A 53 -27.93 -11.68 7.96
C GLN A 53 -27.00 -12.34 6.96
N LEU A 54 -27.48 -12.59 5.73
CA LEU A 54 -26.65 -13.15 4.65
C LEU A 54 -25.49 -12.23 4.28
N VAL A 55 -25.74 -10.91 4.19
CA VAL A 55 -24.68 -9.93 3.88
C VAL A 55 -23.63 -9.88 4.99
N ILE A 56 -24.04 -9.85 6.26
CA ILE A 56 -23.15 -9.90 7.42
C ILE A 56 -22.32 -11.21 7.38
N GLY A 57 -22.98 -12.33 7.10
CA GLY A 57 -22.31 -13.62 6.99
C GLY A 57 -21.19 -13.63 5.92
N VAL A 58 -21.48 -13.11 4.71
CA VAL A 58 -20.47 -13.00 3.64
C VAL A 58 -19.35 -12.02 4.04
N ALA A 59 -19.70 -10.88 4.64
CA ALA A 59 -18.71 -9.92 5.13
C ALA A 59 -17.76 -10.56 6.15
N VAL A 60 -18.30 -11.30 7.13
CA VAL A 60 -17.51 -12.01 8.13
C VAL A 60 -16.63 -13.10 7.49
N TRP A 61 -17.15 -13.86 6.52
CA TRP A 61 -16.35 -14.82 5.78
C TRP A 61 -15.16 -14.14 5.08
N MET A 62 -15.41 -13.05 4.35
CA MET A 62 -14.34 -12.27 3.70
C MET A 62 -13.32 -11.75 4.71
N MET A 63 -13.78 -11.21 5.85
CA MET A 63 -12.92 -10.71 6.91
C MET A 63 -12.03 -11.80 7.50
N VAL A 64 -12.58 -12.98 7.82
CA VAL A 64 -11.82 -14.12 8.35
C VAL A 64 -10.71 -14.52 7.38
N TRP A 65 -11.02 -14.62 6.09
CA TRP A 65 -10.02 -15.01 5.09
C TRP A 65 -9.01 -13.90 4.81
N TRP A 66 -9.40 -12.62 4.84
CA TRP A 66 -8.47 -11.51 4.68
C TRP A 66 -7.53 -11.33 5.88
N ILE A 67 -8.03 -11.52 7.10
CA ILE A 67 -7.20 -11.40 8.31
C ILE A 67 -6.26 -12.59 8.46
N SER A 68 -6.75 -13.81 8.20
CA SER A 68 -5.94 -15.02 8.35
C SER A 68 -5.01 -15.31 7.17
N GLU A 69 -5.24 -14.65 6.03
CA GLU A 69 -4.51 -14.89 4.76
C GLU A 69 -4.44 -16.39 4.40
N VAL A 70 -5.45 -17.14 4.82
CA VAL A 70 -5.53 -18.60 4.57
C VAL A 70 -5.58 -18.93 3.10
N VAL A 71 -6.17 -18.04 2.30
CA VAL A 71 -6.09 -17.98 0.84
C VAL A 71 -5.48 -16.66 0.41
N ALA A 72 -4.96 -16.59 -0.81
CA ALA A 72 -4.46 -15.32 -1.35
C ALA A 72 -5.56 -14.25 -1.31
N LEU A 73 -5.22 -13.03 -0.88
CA LEU A 73 -6.18 -11.95 -0.68
C LEU A 73 -7.12 -11.71 -1.88
N PRO A 74 -6.66 -11.77 -3.16
CA PRO A 74 -7.53 -11.62 -4.32
C PRO A 74 -8.57 -12.73 -4.48
N VAL A 75 -8.29 -13.94 -3.98
CA VAL A 75 -9.25 -15.07 -4.05
C VAL A 75 -10.47 -14.77 -3.18
N THR A 76 -10.26 -14.20 -2.00
CA THR A 76 -11.36 -13.75 -1.13
C THR A 76 -12.22 -12.69 -1.82
N ALA A 77 -11.61 -11.82 -2.62
CA ALA A 77 -12.31 -10.78 -3.35
C ALA A 77 -13.22 -11.31 -4.47
N PHE A 78 -13.15 -12.59 -4.85
CA PHE A 78 -14.09 -13.23 -5.76
C PHE A 78 -15.37 -13.73 -5.08
N LEU A 79 -15.42 -13.82 -3.75
CA LEU A 79 -16.62 -14.27 -3.04
C LEU A 79 -17.87 -13.46 -3.39
N PRO A 80 -17.85 -12.12 -3.46
CA PRO A 80 -19.01 -11.33 -3.84
C PRO A 80 -19.59 -11.69 -5.20
N ILE A 81 -18.75 -11.88 -6.23
CA ILE A 81 -19.22 -12.15 -7.59
C ILE A 81 -19.96 -13.49 -7.71
N VAL A 82 -19.66 -14.43 -6.80
CA VAL A 82 -20.31 -15.74 -6.73
C VAL A 82 -21.49 -15.72 -5.75
N LEU A 83 -21.25 -15.26 -4.52
CA LEU A 83 -22.22 -15.40 -3.44
C LEU A 83 -23.37 -14.39 -3.54
N PHE A 84 -23.15 -13.16 -3.96
CA PHE A 84 -24.23 -12.17 -4.00
C PHE A 84 -25.34 -12.55 -4.98
N PRO A 85 -25.03 -12.95 -6.23
CA PRO A 85 -26.07 -13.45 -7.13
C PRO A 85 -26.69 -14.76 -6.66
N ALA A 86 -25.89 -15.72 -6.17
CA ALA A 86 -26.38 -17.02 -5.73
C ALA A 86 -27.33 -16.92 -4.52
N LEU A 87 -27.14 -15.93 -3.65
CA LEU A 87 -27.96 -15.67 -2.46
C LEU A 87 -29.10 -14.67 -2.73
N GLY A 88 -29.26 -14.17 -3.97
CA GLY A 88 -30.27 -13.17 -4.31
C GLY A 88 -30.05 -11.81 -3.63
N ILE A 89 -28.81 -11.51 -3.22
CA ILE A 89 -28.45 -10.25 -2.57
C ILE A 89 -28.35 -9.11 -3.59
N LEU A 90 -27.57 -9.32 -4.66
CA LEU A 90 -27.44 -8.46 -5.83
C LEU A 90 -27.42 -9.34 -7.09
N ASP A 91 -27.86 -8.82 -8.22
CA ASP A 91 -27.72 -9.51 -9.50
C ASP A 91 -26.24 -9.52 -9.98
N LEU A 92 -25.95 -10.42 -10.89
CA LEU A 92 -24.57 -10.57 -11.42
C LEU A 92 -24.09 -9.31 -12.17
N PRO A 93 -24.88 -8.64 -13.05
CA PRO A 93 -24.45 -7.41 -13.69
C PRO A 93 -24.06 -6.31 -12.71
N THR A 94 -24.90 -6.06 -11.71
CA THR A 94 -24.64 -5.05 -10.67
C THR A 94 -23.41 -5.40 -9.84
N THR A 95 -23.23 -6.68 -9.50
CA THR A 95 -22.06 -7.13 -8.75
C THR A 95 -20.80 -6.99 -9.60
N ALA A 96 -20.81 -7.42 -10.85
CA ALA A 96 -19.67 -7.37 -11.76
C ALA A 96 -19.24 -5.94 -12.09
N ALA A 97 -20.16 -4.99 -12.16
CA ALA A 97 -19.88 -3.58 -12.42
C ALA A 97 -18.89 -2.98 -11.40
N ASN A 98 -18.88 -3.47 -10.15
CA ASN A 98 -17.92 -3.01 -9.15
C ASN A 98 -16.47 -3.39 -9.49
N TYR A 99 -16.24 -4.47 -10.26
CA TYR A 99 -14.91 -4.91 -10.69
C TYR A 99 -14.40 -4.17 -11.93
N THR A 100 -15.25 -3.38 -12.57
CA THR A 100 -14.91 -2.51 -13.70
C THR A 100 -15.09 -1.03 -13.37
N ASN A 101 -15.11 -0.70 -12.08
CA ASN A 101 -15.22 0.67 -11.60
C ASN A 101 -14.14 1.57 -12.22
N PRO A 102 -14.46 2.81 -12.63
CA PRO A 102 -13.48 3.73 -13.20
C PRO A 102 -12.22 3.95 -12.33
N THR A 103 -12.35 3.85 -11.00
CA THR A 103 -11.20 3.92 -10.10
C THR A 103 -10.24 2.75 -10.33
N ILE A 104 -10.73 1.55 -10.62
CA ILE A 104 -9.89 0.38 -10.94
C ILE A 104 -9.11 0.61 -12.24
N LEU A 105 -9.75 1.22 -13.25
CA LEU A 105 -9.08 1.59 -14.50
C LEU A 105 -8.02 2.68 -14.29
N LEU A 106 -8.26 3.62 -13.38
CA LEU A 106 -7.23 4.58 -12.97
C LEU A 106 -6.00 3.88 -12.37
N PHE A 107 -6.21 2.92 -11.46
CA PHE A 107 -5.12 2.11 -10.90
C PHE A 107 -4.43 1.25 -11.96
N LEU A 108 -5.19 0.67 -12.89
CA LEU A 108 -4.63 -0.07 -14.01
C LEU A 108 -3.66 0.80 -14.81
N SER A 109 -4.06 2.04 -15.15
CA SER A 109 -3.20 2.97 -15.86
C SER A 109 -1.92 3.32 -15.08
N GLY A 110 -2.05 3.56 -13.78
CA GLY A 110 -0.90 3.78 -12.88
C GLY A 110 0.06 2.60 -12.86
N PHE A 111 -0.45 1.37 -12.78
CA PHE A 111 0.39 0.16 -12.83
C PHE A 111 1.07 -0.07 -14.18
N VAL A 112 0.43 0.29 -15.29
CA VAL A 112 1.06 0.26 -16.61
C VAL A 112 2.24 1.24 -16.66
N PHE A 113 2.08 2.46 -16.17
CA PHE A 113 3.19 3.42 -16.02
C PHE A 113 4.29 2.89 -15.12
N ALA A 114 3.93 2.32 -13.97
CA ALA A 114 4.89 1.74 -13.03
C ALA A 114 5.74 0.65 -13.70
N LEU A 115 5.11 -0.25 -14.46
CA LEU A 115 5.81 -1.31 -15.20
C LEU A 115 6.69 -0.75 -16.33
N ALA A 116 6.25 0.31 -17.03
CA ALA A 116 7.06 0.96 -18.04
C ALA A 116 8.29 1.63 -17.42
N VAL A 117 8.14 2.33 -16.31
CA VAL A 117 9.23 2.93 -15.52
C VAL A 117 10.19 1.85 -15.00
N GLU A 118 9.67 0.70 -14.55
CA GLU A 118 10.48 -0.45 -14.10
C GLU A 118 11.25 -1.08 -15.27
N ARG A 119 10.58 -1.38 -16.38
CA ARG A 119 11.19 -2.03 -17.55
C ARG A 119 12.41 -1.29 -18.08
N HIS A 120 12.38 0.05 -18.05
CA HIS A 120 13.45 0.90 -18.56
C HIS A 120 14.42 1.39 -17.47
N ASN A 121 14.38 0.83 -16.25
CA ASN A 121 15.23 1.21 -15.11
C ASN A 121 15.18 2.71 -14.74
N LEU A 122 14.17 3.44 -15.18
CA LEU A 122 14.01 4.87 -14.92
C LEU A 122 13.90 5.16 -13.42
N HIS A 123 13.17 4.32 -12.66
CA HIS A 123 13.04 4.40 -11.21
C HIS A 123 14.41 4.32 -10.50
N THR A 124 15.29 3.42 -10.94
CA THR A 124 16.65 3.26 -10.36
C THR A 124 17.48 4.50 -10.62
N ARG A 125 17.43 5.04 -11.83
CA ARG A 125 18.15 6.27 -12.19
C ARG A 125 17.67 7.44 -11.34
N ILE A 126 16.35 7.66 -11.24
CA ILE A 126 15.77 8.73 -10.44
C ILE A 126 16.20 8.59 -8.97
N ALA A 127 16.05 7.39 -8.41
CA ALA A 127 16.39 7.10 -7.02
C ALA A 127 17.87 7.38 -6.72
N LEU A 128 18.78 6.94 -7.56
CA LEU A 128 20.22 7.19 -7.39
C LEU A 128 20.57 8.67 -7.51
N HIS A 129 19.90 9.43 -8.39
CA HIS A 129 20.08 10.87 -8.45
C HIS A 129 19.59 11.59 -7.20
N ILE A 130 18.43 11.18 -6.64
CA ILE A 130 17.90 11.73 -5.37
C ILE A 130 18.90 11.46 -4.23
N VAL A 131 19.41 10.22 -4.10
CA VAL A 131 20.39 9.85 -3.08
C VAL A 131 21.67 10.67 -3.23
N ARG A 132 22.18 10.82 -4.48
CA ARG A 132 23.34 11.63 -4.78
C ARG A 132 23.15 13.11 -4.42
N LEU A 133 21.98 13.66 -4.70
CA LEU A 133 21.64 15.09 -4.43
C LEU A 133 21.62 15.36 -2.92
N ILE A 134 21.03 14.47 -2.12
CA ILE A 134 20.91 14.61 -0.67
C ILE A 134 22.28 14.44 0.00
N GLY A 135 23.14 13.58 -0.56
CA GLY A 135 24.52 13.39 -0.13
C GLY A 135 24.79 12.08 0.57
N THR A 136 26.08 11.77 0.76
CA THR A 136 26.58 10.44 1.16
C THR A 136 27.10 10.35 2.59
N ALA A 137 26.95 11.40 3.42
CA ALA A 137 27.15 11.24 4.86
C ALA A 137 26.11 10.26 5.44
N SER A 138 26.47 9.44 6.41
CA SER A 138 25.66 8.32 6.91
C SER A 138 24.18 8.69 7.13
N HIS A 139 23.90 9.76 7.87
CA HIS A 139 22.52 10.22 8.14
C HIS A 139 21.82 10.78 6.89
N ARG A 140 22.58 11.43 5.97
CA ARG A 140 22.05 11.93 4.68
C ARG A 140 21.75 10.80 3.73
N LEU A 141 22.57 9.74 3.78
CA LEU A 141 22.34 8.54 2.98
C LEU A 141 21.02 7.87 3.37
N VAL A 142 20.74 7.73 4.68
CA VAL A 142 19.41 7.24 5.15
C VAL A 142 18.29 8.13 4.62
N LEU A 143 18.41 9.46 4.76
CA LEU A 143 17.42 10.40 4.24
C LEU A 143 17.25 10.27 2.71
N GLY A 144 18.36 10.13 1.98
CA GLY A 144 18.36 9.97 0.53
C GLY A 144 17.58 8.73 0.09
N PHE A 145 17.81 7.59 0.73
CA PHE A 145 17.05 6.36 0.48
C PHE A 145 15.59 6.50 0.86
N MET A 146 15.28 7.14 1.99
CA MET A 146 13.91 7.38 2.41
C MET A 146 13.14 8.24 1.40
N VAL A 147 13.71 9.38 0.99
CA VAL A 147 13.08 10.28 0.01
C VAL A 147 12.95 9.60 -1.35
N ALA A 148 13.99 8.89 -1.81
CA ALA A 148 13.95 8.17 -3.08
C ALA A 148 12.86 7.06 -3.06
N THR A 149 12.79 6.28 -1.99
CA THR A 149 11.79 5.22 -1.85
C THR A 149 10.37 5.79 -1.78
N ALA A 150 10.17 6.86 -0.99
CA ALA A 150 8.87 7.53 -0.92
C ALA A 150 8.46 8.10 -2.28
N PHE A 151 9.37 8.75 -3.01
CA PHE A 151 9.10 9.28 -4.33
C PHE A 151 8.71 8.19 -5.34
N VAL A 152 9.43 7.08 -5.37
CA VAL A 152 9.09 5.94 -6.23
C VAL A 152 7.72 5.36 -5.82
N SER A 153 7.45 5.24 -4.52
CA SER A 153 6.20 4.67 -4.01
C SER A 153 4.97 5.56 -4.23
N MET A 154 5.14 6.83 -4.54
CA MET A 154 4.02 7.68 -4.97
C MET A 154 3.39 7.20 -6.29
N TRP A 155 4.16 6.51 -7.14
CA TRP A 155 3.79 6.14 -8.50
C TRP A 155 3.74 4.63 -8.72
N VAL A 156 4.49 3.89 -7.90
CA VAL A 156 4.58 2.43 -7.93
C VAL A 156 4.09 1.90 -6.59
N ASN A 157 3.46 0.72 -6.55
CA ASN A 157 2.99 0.18 -5.28
C ASN A 157 4.12 0.00 -4.25
N ASN A 158 3.79 0.08 -2.96
CA ASN A 158 4.74 0.08 -1.85
C ASN A 158 5.70 -1.14 -1.88
N THR A 159 5.18 -2.31 -2.23
CA THR A 159 5.98 -3.56 -2.31
C THR A 159 7.04 -3.49 -3.40
N ALA A 160 6.64 -3.04 -4.59
CA ALA A 160 7.55 -2.90 -5.71
C ALA A 160 8.62 -1.82 -5.40
N ALA A 161 8.23 -0.67 -4.83
CA ALA A 161 9.17 0.37 -4.42
C ALA A 161 10.22 -0.17 -3.43
N ALA A 162 9.80 -0.95 -2.43
CA ALA A 162 10.71 -1.57 -1.47
C ALA A 162 11.63 -2.61 -2.13
N LEU A 163 11.09 -3.50 -2.97
CA LEU A 163 11.87 -4.52 -3.70
C LEU A 163 12.91 -3.91 -4.64
N LEU A 164 12.59 -2.80 -5.28
CA LEU A 164 13.50 -2.10 -6.18
C LEU A 164 14.66 -1.40 -5.43
N MET A 165 14.35 -0.81 -4.28
CA MET A 165 15.33 -0.06 -3.50
C MET A 165 16.20 -0.94 -2.61
N LEU A 166 15.69 -2.09 -2.16
CA LEU A 166 16.40 -2.96 -1.23
C LEU A 166 17.76 -3.48 -1.76
N PRO A 167 17.90 -3.99 -2.99
CA PRO A 167 19.18 -4.46 -3.50
C PRO A 167 20.23 -3.35 -3.56
N ILE A 168 19.79 -2.10 -3.81
CA ILE A 168 20.68 -0.94 -3.81
C ILE A 168 21.14 -0.65 -2.38
N ALA A 169 20.21 -0.64 -1.43
CA ALA A 169 20.53 -0.44 -0.01
C ALA A 169 21.44 -1.54 0.54
N GLN A 170 21.18 -2.81 0.21
CA GLN A 170 22.02 -3.93 0.62
C GLN A 170 23.44 -3.85 0.04
N SER A 171 23.57 -3.47 -1.25
CA SER A 171 24.92 -3.25 -1.85
C SER A 171 25.69 -2.16 -1.10
N VAL A 172 25.02 -1.08 -0.73
CA VAL A 172 25.62 0.01 0.05
C VAL A 172 26.01 -0.48 1.44
N LEU A 173 25.11 -1.21 2.13
CA LEU A 173 25.40 -1.75 3.47
C LEU A 173 26.59 -2.69 3.47
N HIS A 174 26.64 -3.61 2.50
CA HIS A 174 27.73 -4.59 2.41
C HIS A 174 29.11 -3.94 2.24
N LEU A 175 29.20 -2.94 1.38
CA LEU A 175 30.46 -2.23 1.14
C LEU A 175 30.86 -1.32 2.31
N LEU A 176 29.88 -0.69 2.97
CA LEU A 176 30.15 0.19 4.10
C LEU A 176 30.45 -0.56 5.40
N GLU A 177 30.08 -1.83 5.53
CA GLU A 177 30.41 -2.64 6.71
C GLU A 177 31.93 -2.68 6.92
N ASP A 178 32.69 -2.88 5.85
CA ASP A 178 34.16 -2.87 5.89
C ASP A 178 34.72 -1.48 6.24
N ASP A 179 34.10 -0.41 5.76
CA ASP A 179 34.52 0.97 6.09
C ASP A 179 34.31 1.28 7.58
N PHE A 180 33.16 0.90 8.14
CA PHE A 180 32.89 1.05 9.57
C PHE A 180 33.87 0.21 10.42
N ARG A 181 34.26 -0.98 9.95
CA ARG A 181 35.24 -1.84 10.60
C ARG A 181 36.63 -1.20 10.57
N ARG A 182 37.10 -0.75 9.40
CA ARG A 182 38.40 -0.05 9.24
C ARG A 182 38.49 1.22 10.07
N ALA A 183 37.36 1.95 10.22
CA ALA A 183 37.33 3.14 11.04
C ALA A 183 37.20 2.87 12.56
N GLY A 184 37.17 1.61 13.02
CA GLY A 184 36.96 1.25 14.42
C GLY A 184 35.56 1.60 14.96
N GLN A 185 34.59 1.72 14.07
CA GLN A 185 33.24 2.20 14.37
C GLN A 185 32.16 1.11 14.18
N GLU A 186 32.49 -0.14 14.33
CA GLU A 186 31.60 -1.29 14.14
C GLU A 186 30.28 -1.16 14.94
N ARG A 187 30.34 -0.57 16.14
CA ARG A 187 29.14 -0.33 16.98
C ARG A 187 28.14 0.62 16.34
N GLN A 188 28.55 1.44 15.38
CA GLN A 188 27.67 2.40 14.69
C GLN A 188 27.07 1.82 13.41
N PHE A 189 27.61 0.72 12.88
CA PHE A 189 27.09 0.07 11.68
C PHE A 189 25.66 -0.45 11.88
N ARG A 190 25.40 -1.17 12.99
CA ARG A 190 24.06 -1.71 13.25
C ARG A 190 22.96 -0.63 13.33
N PRO A 191 23.10 0.47 14.10
CA PRO A 191 22.12 1.57 14.06
C PRO A 191 21.92 2.16 12.66
N PHE A 192 22.99 2.32 11.89
CA PHE A 192 22.92 2.78 10.51
C PHE A 192 22.13 1.81 9.62
N ALA A 193 22.45 0.52 9.65
CA ALA A 193 21.78 -0.50 8.85
C ALA A 193 20.27 -0.61 9.20
N VAL A 194 19.93 -0.63 10.48
CA VAL A 194 18.55 -0.66 10.94
C VAL A 194 17.80 0.59 10.50
N SER A 195 18.39 1.79 10.66
CA SER A 195 17.77 3.05 10.22
C SER A 195 17.55 3.09 8.71
N LEU A 196 18.50 2.59 7.93
CA LEU A 196 18.42 2.56 6.46
C LEU A 196 17.28 1.63 6.01
N LEU A 197 17.25 0.41 6.52
CA LEU A 197 16.30 -0.61 6.11
C LEU A 197 14.88 -0.32 6.60
N LEU A 198 14.70 0.08 7.88
CA LEU A 198 13.39 0.51 8.38
C LEU A 198 12.93 1.80 7.69
N GLY A 199 13.86 2.74 7.47
CA GLY A 199 13.58 3.96 6.72
C GLY A 199 13.06 3.65 5.33
N LEU A 200 13.66 2.72 4.61
CA LEU A 200 13.21 2.25 3.31
C LEU A 200 11.79 1.66 3.36
N ALA A 201 11.54 0.70 4.27
CA ALA A 201 10.25 0.03 4.38
C ALA A 201 9.10 1.01 4.73
N TYR A 202 9.34 1.87 5.71
CA TYR A 202 8.34 2.84 6.15
C TYR A 202 8.10 3.94 5.11
N SER A 203 9.16 4.39 4.43
CA SER A 203 9.05 5.37 3.35
C SER A 203 8.27 4.85 2.15
N ALA A 204 8.32 3.54 1.86
CA ALA A 204 7.47 2.94 0.85
C ALA A 204 5.98 3.07 1.21
N SER A 205 5.60 2.80 2.45
CA SER A 205 4.21 2.94 2.93
C SER A 205 3.77 4.40 2.99
N ILE A 206 4.66 5.30 3.43
CA ILE A 206 4.39 6.74 3.54
C ILE A 206 4.28 7.39 2.15
N GLY A 207 5.15 7.05 1.21
CA GLY A 207 5.08 7.57 -0.15
C GLY A 207 3.76 7.25 -0.85
N GLY A 208 3.25 6.02 -0.65
CA GLY A 208 2.01 5.56 -1.27
C GLY A 208 0.77 6.37 -0.89
N ILE A 209 0.71 7.04 0.26
CA ILE A 209 -0.45 7.85 0.62
C ILE A 209 -0.50 9.21 -0.10
N ALA A 210 0.61 9.66 -0.67
CA ALA A 210 0.72 11.00 -1.25
C ALA A 210 -0.12 11.18 -2.52
N THR A 211 -0.36 10.13 -3.31
CA THR A 211 -1.12 10.18 -4.56
C THR A 211 -2.31 9.24 -4.54
N THR A 212 -3.27 9.48 -5.43
CA THR A 212 -4.45 8.61 -5.56
C THR A 212 -4.08 7.17 -5.92
N ILE A 213 -3.03 6.95 -6.72
CA ILE A 213 -2.63 5.65 -7.27
C ILE A 213 -1.50 4.95 -6.49
N GLY A 214 -0.88 5.62 -5.50
CA GLY A 214 0.28 5.09 -4.79
C GLY A 214 -0.01 3.89 -3.88
N THR A 215 -1.22 3.80 -3.33
CA THR A 215 -1.64 2.64 -2.53
C THR A 215 -3.10 2.25 -2.79
N PRO A 216 -3.43 0.94 -2.83
CA PRO A 216 -4.79 0.47 -3.09
C PRO A 216 -5.84 0.96 -2.09
N THR A 217 -5.46 1.26 -0.85
CA THR A 217 -6.37 1.82 0.16
C THR A 217 -7.01 3.13 -0.29
N ASN A 218 -6.24 3.99 -0.98
CA ASN A 218 -6.75 5.22 -1.56
C ASN A 218 -7.83 4.93 -2.60
N GLY A 219 -7.61 3.90 -3.43
CA GLY A 219 -8.58 3.46 -4.44
C GLY A 219 -9.90 2.97 -3.86
N VAL A 220 -9.86 2.27 -2.73
CA VAL A 220 -11.08 1.82 -2.03
C VAL A 220 -11.89 3.04 -1.56
N LEU A 221 -11.24 4.02 -0.93
CA LEU A 221 -11.89 5.26 -0.51
C LEU A 221 -12.51 6.01 -1.70
N LEU A 222 -11.69 6.28 -2.73
CA LEU A 222 -12.11 7.06 -3.90
C LEU A 222 -13.25 6.39 -4.66
N GLY A 223 -13.17 5.07 -4.83
CA GLY A 223 -14.22 4.28 -5.48
C GLY A 223 -15.53 4.36 -4.70
N PHE A 224 -15.47 4.24 -3.39
CA PHE A 224 -16.66 4.30 -2.53
C PHE A 224 -17.29 5.70 -2.52
N LEU A 225 -16.48 6.75 -2.38
CA LEU A 225 -16.98 8.15 -2.43
C LEU A 225 -17.66 8.46 -3.77
N ARG A 226 -17.08 7.97 -4.86
CA ARG A 226 -17.63 8.16 -6.20
C ARG A 226 -18.97 7.44 -6.39
N ASP A 227 -19.06 6.18 -5.98
CA ASP A 227 -20.21 5.34 -6.22
C ASP A 227 -21.40 5.70 -5.31
N SER A 228 -21.16 5.85 -4.01
CA SER A 228 -22.22 6.06 -3.01
C SER A 228 -22.54 7.54 -2.79
N TYR A 229 -21.53 8.41 -2.84
CA TYR A 229 -21.70 9.84 -2.52
C TYR A 229 -21.61 10.76 -3.74
N LYS A 230 -21.35 10.20 -4.95
CA LYS A 230 -21.18 10.97 -6.19
C LYS A 230 -20.09 12.04 -6.09
N THR A 231 -19.14 11.85 -5.17
CA THR A 231 -18.02 12.75 -4.91
C THR A 231 -16.78 12.25 -5.66
N ASP A 232 -16.32 13.02 -6.64
CA ASP A 232 -15.12 12.73 -7.43
C ASP A 232 -13.95 13.57 -6.91
N ILE A 233 -13.05 12.94 -6.15
CA ILE A 233 -11.84 13.60 -5.68
C ILE A 233 -10.78 13.49 -6.77
N SER A 234 -10.36 14.64 -7.30
CA SER A 234 -9.31 14.69 -8.31
C SER A 234 -7.95 14.30 -7.76
N PHE A 235 -7.03 13.90 -8.65
CA PHE A 235 -5.63 13.67 -8.31
C PHE A 235 -5.03 14.84 -7.53
N THR A 236 -5.25 16.07 -8.00
CA THR A 236 -4.76 17.28 -7.34
C THR A 236 -5.40 17.49 -5.97
N GLY A 237 -6.72 17.28 -5.85
CA GLY A 237 -7.43 17.40 -4.57
C GLY A 237 -6.88 16.45 -3.51
N TRP A 238 -6.60 15.20 -3.90
CA TRP A 238 -5.93 14.24 -3.03
C TRP A 238 -4.49 14.63 -2.70
N PHE A 239 -3.72 15.04 -3.71
CA PHE A 239 -2.31 15.38 -3.58
C PHE A 239 -2.06 16.53 -2.60
N VAL A 240 -2.92 17.56 -2.61
CA VAL A 240 -2.84 18.70 -1.69
C VAL A 240 -2.94 18.28 -0.21
N VAL A 241 -3.66 17.20 0.07
CA VAL A 241 -3.81 16.66 1.44
C VAL A 241 -2.78 15.57 1.72
N GLY A 242 -2.64 14.60 0.83
CA GLY A 242 -1.81 13.42 1.02
C GLY A 242 -0.31 13.72 1.00
N PHE A 243 0.14 14.60 0.11
CA PHE A 243 1.57 14.92 0.00
C PHE A 243 2.14 15.63 1.24
N PRO A 244 1.52 16.71 1.77
CA PRO A 244 1.99 17.32 3.01
C PRO A 244 2.01 16.35 4.20
N LEU A 245 0.98 15.50 4.32
CA LEU A 245 0.93 14.47 5.36
C LEU A 245 2.08 13.47 5.20
N ALA A 246 2.35 13.02 3.97
CA ALA A 246 3.48 12.14 3.67
C ALA A 246 4.83 12.78 4.02
N VAL A 247 5.03 14.06 3.71
CA VAL A 247 6.25 14.82 4.07
C VAL A 247 6.41 14.92 5.59
N LEU A 248 5.35 15.23 6.32
CA LEU A 248 5.39 15.29 7.78
C LEU A 248 5.71 13.92 8.39
N MET A 249 5.04 12.86 7.92
CA MET A 249 5.31 11.50 8.37
C MET A 249 6.72 11.03 8.02
N LEU A 250 7.23 11.36 6.83
CA LEU A 250 8.60 11.02 6.41
C LEU A 250 9.64 11.73 7.29
N THR A 251 9.40 13.00 7.59
CA THR A 251 10.23 13.81 8.48
C THR A 251 10.25 13.22 9.89
N ALA A 252 9.07 12.91 10.44
CA ALA A 252 8.95 12.25 11.75
C ALA A 252 9.67 10.91 11.78
N THR A 253 9.51 10.09 10.72
CA THR A 253 10.18 8.79 10.57
C THR A 253 11.70 8.97 10.59
N TYR A 254 12.23 9.93 9.83
CA TYR A 254 13.66 10.22 9.84
C TYR A 254 14.15 10.63 11.22
N LEU A 255 13.47 11.56 11.89
CA LEU A 255 13.87 12.01 13.23
C LEU A 255 13.82 10.87 14.26
N ILE A 256 12.77 10.05 14.24
CA ILE A 256 12.63 8.91 15.16
C ILE A 256 13.71 7.86 14.92
N LEU A 257 13.97 7.49 13.67
CA LEU A 257 14.95 6.46 13.35
C LEU A 257 16.37 6.96 13.58
N VAL A 258 16.72 8.12 13.01
CA VAL A 258 18.12 8.59 12.88
C VAL A 258 18.59 9.39 14.09
N ARG A 259 17.67 10.02 14.83
CA ARG A 259 18.03 10.87 15.98
C ARG A 259 17.67 10.25 17.33
N LEU A 260 16.52 9.54 17.40
CA LEU A 260 15.96 9.09 18.69
C LEU A 260 16.31 7.63 18.98
N LEU A 261 15.96 6.68 18.11
CA LEU A 261 16.05 5.23 18.40
C LEU A 261 17.38 4.60 17.99
N PHE A 262 17.86 4.95 16.81
CA PHE A 262 19.09 4.40 16.23
C PHE A 262 20.01 5.54 15.79
N PRO A 263 20.62 6.29 16.72
CA PRO A 263 21.37 7.49 16.40
C PRO A 263 22.47 7.22 15.39
N VAL A 264 22.36 7.83 14.21
CA VAL A 264 23.33 7.75 13.12
C VAL A 264 24.17 9.02 13.14
N ARG A 265 25.44 8.88 13.55
CA ARG A 265 26.37 10.03 13.53
C ARG A 265 26.80 10.33 12.10
N GLY A 266 26.96 11.62 11.80
CA GLY A 266 27.27 12.09 10.47
C GLY A 266 28.77 11.88 10.12
N HIS A 267 29.13 10.65 9.75
CA HIS A 267 30.44 10.35 9.21
C HIS A 267 30.41 10.49 7.68
N ALA A 268 31.47 11.07 7.14
CA ALA A 268 31.68 11.03 5.70
C ALA A 268 31.97 9.58 5.29
N LEU A 269 31.27 9.10 4.29
CA LEU A 269 31.44 7.76 3.71
C LEU A 269 31.93 7.93 2.26
N PRO A 270 33.26 8.08 2.03
CA PRO A 270 33.81 8.33 0.69
C PRO A 270 33.40 7.24 -0.31
N ASP A 271 33.41 5.99 0.13
CA ASP A 271 33.07 4.84 -0.72
C ASP A 271 31.60 4.82 -1.12
N ALA A 272 30.68 5.33 -0.29
CA ALA A 272 29.28 5.46 -0.65
C ALA A 272 29.07 6.36 -1.88
N SER A 273 29.84 7.44 -2.01
CA SER A 273 29.80 8.32 -3.18
C SER A 273 30.28 7.62 -4.44
N ALA A 274 31.34 6.81 -4.32
CA ALA A 274 31.86 6.00 -5.43
C ALA A 274 30.83 4.97 -5.87
N ILE A 275 30.22 4.23 -4.92
CA ILE A 275 29.18 3.22 -5.20
C ILE A 275 28.03 3.81 -5.99
N ILE A 276 27.49 4.95 -5.55
CA ILE A 276 26.35 5.60 -6.20
C ILE A 276 26.75 6.05 -7.61
N ARG A 277 27.94 6.63 -7.75
CA ARG A 277 28.46 7.04 -9.05
C ARG A 277 28.66 5.84 -9.97
N ASP A 278 29.25 4.75 -9.49
CA ASP A 278 29.51 3.56 -10.29
C ASP A 278 28.19 2.88 -10.73
N LYS A 279 27.19 2.82 -9.85
CA LYS A 279 25.84 2.36 -10.22
C LYS A 279 25.19 3.26 -11.27
N LEU A 280 25.32 4.59 -11.15
CA LEU A 280 24.84 5.51 -12.19
C LEU A 280 25.60 5.34 -13.51
N THR A 281 26.91 5.15 -13.46
CA THR A 281 27.74 4.89 -14.64
C THR A 281 27.39 3.56 -15.31
N ALA A 282 27.10 2.52 -14.53
CA ALA A 282 26.65 1.23 -15.04
C ALA A 282 25.30 1.29 -15.77
N LEU A 283 24.42 2.24 -15.43
CA LEU A 283 23.19 2.49 -16.19
C LEU A 283 23.45 3.09 -17.57
N GLY A 284 24.65 3.64 -17.81
CA GLY A 284 25.03 4.29 -19.04
C GLY A 284 24.30 5.63 -19.29
N PRO A 285 24.40 6.19 -20.50
CA PRO A 285 23.69 7.40 -20.89
C PRO A 285 22.18 7.16 -20.89
N ILE A 286 21.40 8.24 -20.73
CA ILE A 286 19.93 8.16 -20.81
C ILE A 286 19.54 7.70 -22.20
N ARG A 287 18.73 6.64 -22.27
CA ARG A 287 18.25 6.04 -23.52
C ARG A 287 16.99 6.74 -24.02
N TYR A 288 16.69 6.58 -25.32
CA TYR A 288 15.45 7.06 -25.91
C TYR A 288 14.20 6.59 -25.16
N SER A 289 14.16 5.32 -24.80
CA SER A 289 13.06 4.73 -24.03
C SER A 289 12.83 5.40 -22.67
N GLU A 290 13.91 5.77 -21.96
CA GLU A 290 13.81 6.48 -20.70
C GLU A 290 13.22 7.90 -20.89
N TYR A 291 13.64 8.62 -21.93
CA TYR A 291 13.06 9.92 -22.28
C TYR A 291 11.59 9.81 -22.68
N ALA A 292 11.24 8.82 -23.51
CA ALA A 292 9.88 8.62 -23.97
C ALA A 292 8.93 8.27 -22.80
N VAL A 293 9.32 7.34 -21.93
CA VAL A 293 8.54 7.01 -20.70
C VAL A 293 8.41 8.23 -19.81
N SER A 294 9.51 8.95 -19.56
CA SER A 294 9.49 10.16 -18.73
C SER A 294 8.57 11.24 -19.31
N GLY A 295 8.64 11.45 -20.62
CA GLY A 295 7.81 12.43 -21.32
C GLY A 295 6.32 12.10 -21.26
N LEU A 296 5.95 10.84 -21.53
CA LEU A 296 4.55 10.39 -21.45
C LEU A 296 4.03 10.42 -20.00
N PHE A 297 4.85 10.04 -19.05
CA PHE A 297 4.51 10.12 -17.63
C PHE A 297 4.28 11.58 -17.21
N LEU A 298 5.19 12.49 -17.57
CA LEU A 298 5.07 13.90 -17.25
C LEU A 298 3.83 14.53 -17.92
N LEU A 299 3.57 14.18 -19.18
CA LEU A 299 2.37 14.62 -19.90
C LEU A 299 1.09 14.18 -19.17
N THR A 300 1.03 12.93 -18.73
CA THR A 300 -0.11 12.39 -17.97
C THR A 300 -0.24 13.09 -16.61
N ALA A 301 0.86 13.30 -15.91
CA ALA A 301 0.87 14.02 -14.63
C ALA A 301 0.41 15.48 -14.79
N ILE A 302 0.85 16.16 -15.83
CA ILE A 302 0.36 17.50 -16.21
C ILE A 302 -1.15 17.45 -16.49
N GLY A 303 -1.61 16.43 -17.23
CA GLY A 303 -3.02 16.20 -17.47
C GLY A 303 -3.83 16.10 -16.18
N TRP A 304 -3.37 15.34 -15.19
CA TRP A 304 -4.03 15.22 -13.89
C TRP A 304 -4.00 16.52 -13.09
N VAL A 305 -2.86 17.20 -13.02
CA VAL A 305 -2.71 18.44 -12.23
C VAL A 305 -3.55 19.56 -12.80
N PHE A 306 -3.57 19.72 -14.11
CA PHE A 306 -4.26 20.80 -14.80
C PHE A 306 -5.62 20.38 -15.39
N ARG A 307 -6.18 19.24 -14.97
CA ARG A 307 -7.47 18.74 -15.46
C ARG A 307 -8.56 19.82 -15.50
N ALA A 308 -8.72 20.55 -14.40
CA ALA A 308 -9.75 21.57 -14.29
C ALA A 308 -9.60 22.70 -15.32
N LEU A 309 -8.34 23.08 -15.66
CA LEU A 309 -8.07 24.06 -16.70
C LEU A 309 -8.40 23.49 -18.10
N PHE A 310 -8.01 22.25 -18.37
CA PHE A 310 -8.31 21.60 -19.67
C PHE A 310 -9.82 21.43 -19.90
N VAL A 311 -10.55 21.00 -18.87
CA VAL A 311 -12.02 20.94 -18.94
C VAL A 311 -12.62 22.31 -19.28
N LYS A 312 -12.17 23.35 -18.57
CA LYS A 312 -12.69 24.72 -18.80
C LYS A 312 -12.32 25.29 -20.18
N TRP A 313 -11.10 25.04 -20.66
CA TRP A 313 -10.63 25.62 -21.92
C TRP A 313 -11.14 24.87 -23.15
N LEU A 314 -11.24 23.52 -23.07
CA LEU A 314 -11.64 22.68 -24.19
C LEU A 314 -13.15 22.39 -24.19
N GLY A 315 -13.90 22.75 -23.15
CA GLY A 315 -15.29 22.34 -22.98
C GLY A 315 -15.46 20.82 -22.91
N ALA A 316 -14.43 20.12 -22.42
CA ALA A 316 -14.32 18.67 -22.48
C ALA A 316 -14.76 18.04 -21.13
N ASP A 317 -16.05 18.09 -20.80
CA ASP A 317 -16.61 17.60 -19.54
C ASP A 317 -16.40 16.09 -19.32
N PHE A 318 -16.13 15.34 -20.40
CA PHE A 318 -15.79 13.92 -20.32
C PHE A 318 -14.41 13.66 -19.70
N LEU A 319 -13.52 14.67 -19.65
CA LEU A 319 -12.14 14.53 -19.22
C LEU A 319 -12.07 14.35 -17.70
N ASN A 320 -11.71 13.16 -17.26
CA ASN A 320 -11.48 12.81 -15.86
C ASN A 320 -10.14 12.09 -15.70
N ASP A 321 -9.71 11.87 -14.45
CA ASP A 321 -8.40 11.30 -14.14
C ASP A 321 -8.22 9.90 -14.75
N THR A 322 -9.29 9.11 -14.83
CA THR A 322 -9.25 7.76 -15.44
C THR A 322 -8.97 7.85 -16.95
N ILE A 323 -9.64 8.74 -17.66
CA ILE A 323 -9.45 8.93 -19.11
C ILE A 323 -8.03 9.44 -19.37
N ILE A 324 -7.55 10.42 -18.61
CA ILE A 324 -6.18 10.94 -18.72
C ILE A 324 -5.17 9.81 -18.50
N GLY A 325 -5.30 9.05 -17.41
CA GLY A 325 -4.41 7.94 -17.10
C GLY A 325 -4.42 6.85 -18.16
N MET A 326 -5.60 6.40 -18.59
CA MET A 326 -5.74 5.36 -19.62
C MET A 326 -5.24 5.82 -20.98
N SER A 327 -5.43 7.09 -21.35
CA SER A 327 -4.85 7.66 -22.58
C SER A 327 -3.33 7.64 -22.54
N GLY A 328 -2.72 8.04 -21.42
CA GLY A 328 -1.28 7.96 -21.23
C GLY A 328 -0.76 6.52 -21.28
N ALA A 329 -1.45 5.59 -20.62
CA ALA A 329 -1.12 4.16 -20.67
C ALA A 329 -1.22 3.61 -22.10
N LEU A 330 -2.25 3.97 -22.86
CA LEU A 330 -2.40 3.57 -24.26
C LEU A 330 -1.25 4.10 -25.12
N LEU A 331 -0.85 5.37 -24.93
CA LEU A 331 0.29 5.96 -25.63
C LEU A 331 1.60 5.20 -25.39
N LEU A 332 1.82 4.59 -24.21
CA LEU A 332 2.99 3.73 -23.96
C LEU A 332 3.03 2.53 -24.92
N PHE A 333 1.88 1.91 -25.21
CA PHE A 333 1.78 0.79 -26.16
C PHE A 333 1.92 1.21 -27.64
N LEU A 334 1.61 2.46 -27.94
CA LEU A 334 1.64 2.98 -29.32
C LEU A 334 2.96 3.68 -29.68
N THR A 335 3.79 4.01 -28.68
CA THR A 335 5.04 4.74 -28.91
C THR A 335 6.12 3.80 -29.45
N PRO A 336 6.73 4.10 -30.62
CA PRO A 336 7.83 3.32 -31.16
C PRO A 336 9.07 3.37 -30.28
N ASP A 337 9.78 2.25 -30.15
CA ASP A 337 11.12 2.17 -29.55
C ASP A 337 12.05 1.37 -30.47
N PRO A 338 12.91 2.04 -31.25
CA PRO A 338 13.84 1.37 -32.16
C PRO A 338 14.86 0.46 -31.45
N THR A 339 15.01 0.62 -30.13
CA THR A 339 15.95 -0.18 -29.32
C THR A 339 15.33 -1.44 -28.72
N SER A 340 14.00 -1.54 -28.81
CA SER A 340 13.23 -2.69 -28.30
C SER A 340 13.11 -3.81 -29.34
N ASN A 341 13.16 -5.06 -28.90
CA ASN A 341 12.92 -6.23 -29.76
C ASN A 341 11.53 -6.26 -30.38
N THR A 342 10.55 -5.63 -29.76
CA THR A 342 9.17 -5.54 -30.24
C THR A 342 8.91 -4.29 -31.09
N GLY A 343 9.88 -3.38 -31.20
CA GLY A 343 9.74 -2.09 -31.86
C GLY A 343 8.85 -1.08 -31.11
N LEU A 344 8.34 -1.43 -29.93
CA LEU A 344 7.44 -0.60 -29.12
C LEU A 344 8.04 -0.35 -27.73
N LEU A 345 7.70 0.79 -27.15
CA LEU A 345 8.15 1.23 -25.84
C LEU A 345 7.63 0.30 -24.73
N PHE A 346 6.39 -0.16 -24.87
CA PHE A 346 5.76 -1.09 -23.96
C PHE A 346 4.93 -2.12 -24.76
N ASP A 347 4.99 -3.40 -24.37
CA ASP A 347 4.28 -4.47 -25.07
C ASP A 347 3.35 -5.23 -24.11
N TRP A 348 2.38 -5.94 -24.69
CA TRP A 348 1.36 -6.66 -23.93
C TRP A 348 1.95 -7.77 -23.02
N SER A 349 3.09 -8.35 -23.36
CA SER A 349 3.73 -9.39 -22.55
C SER A 349 4.14 -8.86 -21.17
N SER A 350 4.42 -7.57 -21.08
CA SER A 350 4.73 -6.89 -19.80
C SER A 350 3.55 -6.87 -18.82
N MET A 351 2.32 -6.98 -19.32
CA MET A 351 1.09 -7.04 -18.50
C MET A 351 1.01 -8.30 -17.64
N ASN A 352 1.80 -9.33 -17.91
CA ASN A 352 1.91 -10.53 -17.05
C ASN A 352 2.46 -10.19 -15.65
N LYS A 353 3.22 -9.11 -15.52
CA LYS A 353 3.77 -8.62 -14.24
C LYS A 353 2.81 -7.69 -13.50
N LEU A 354 1.68 -7.34 -14.10
CA LEU A 354 0.72 -6.44 -13.50
C LEU A 354 0.11 -7.09 -12.25
N PRO A 355 0.00 -6.36 -11.13
CA PRO A 355 -0.57 -6.91 -9.90
C PRO A 355 -2.11 -6.98 -9.99
N TRP A 356 -2.63 -7.83 -10.89
CA TRP A 356 -4.06 -8.02 -11.13
C TRP A 356 -4.87 -8.27 -9.86
N GLY A 357 -4.25 -8.96 -8.89
CA GLY A 357 -4.88 -9.24 -7.60
C GLY A 357 -5.31 -7.98 -6.86
N ILE A 358 -4.57 -6.89 -6.98
CA ILE A 358 -4.91 -5.61 -6.34
C ILE A 358 -6.19 -5.03 -6.96
N LEU A 359 -6.32 -5.09 -8.29
CA LEU A 359 -7.51 -4.59 -9.00
C LEU A 359 -8.76 -5.37 -8.59
N PHE A 360 -8.66 -6.70 -8.49
CA PHE A 360 -9.76 -7.54 -8.01
C PHE A 360 -10.09 -7.29 -6.54
N MET A 361 -9.09 -7.04 -5.69
CA MET A 361 -9.32 -6.68 -4.28
C MET A 361 -10.13 -5.39 -4.15
N ILE A 362 -9.81 -4.36 -4.93
CA ILE A 362 -10.59 -3.12 -4.95
C ILE A 362 -12.03 -3.42 -5.39
N GLY A 363 -12.22 -4.18 -6.47
CA GLY A 363 -13.55 -4.54 -7.00
C GLY A 363 -14.40 -5.33 -6.00
N GLY A 364 -13.82 -6.37 -5.38
CA GLY A 364 -14.51 -7.16 -4.35
C GLY A 364 -14.86 -6.34 -3.11
N GLY A 365 -13.98 -5.40 -2.76
CA GLY A 365 -14.22 -4.43 -1.68
C GLY A 365 -15.37 -3.48 -1.97
N LEU A 366 -15.41 -2.91 -3.19
CA LEU A 366 -16.50 -2.05 -3.63
C LEU A 366 -17.84 -2.81 -3.71
N ALA A 367 -17.81 -4.06 -4.18
CA ALA A 367 -19.01 -4.91 -4.20
C ALA A 367 -19.54 -5.17 -2.78
N LEU A 368 -18.66 -5.48 -1.83
CA LEU A 368 -19.03 -5.63 -0.42
C LEU A 368 -19.60 -4.33 0.14
N ALA A 369 -18.93 -3.22 -0.06
CA ALA A 369 -19.35 -1.90 0.41
C ALA A 369 -20.74 -1.52 -0.13
N LYS A 370 -20.97 -1.70 -1.45
CA LYS A 370 -22.26 -1.48 -2.10
C LYS A 370 -23.38 -2.33 -1.51
N THR A 371 -23.05 -3.56 -1.18
CA THR A 371 -24.01 -4.51 -0.60
C THR A 371 -24.36 -4.15 0.85
N LEU A 372 -23.37 -3.76 1.66
CA LEU A 372 -23.60 -3.27 3.03
C LEU A 372 -24.49 -2.02 3.03
N GLU A 373 -24.28 -1.12 2.07
CA GLU A 373 -25.11 0.07 1.89
C GLU A 373 -26.56 -0.29 1.50
N SER A 374 -26.73 -1.07 0.42
CA SER A 374 -28.05 -1.41 -0.12
C SER A 374 -28.87 -2.32 0.78
N SER A 375 -28.24 -3.06 1.70
CA SER A 375 -28.91 -3.89 2.70
C SER A 375 -29.42 -3.13 3.93
N GLY A 376 -29.01 -1.85 4.10
CA GLY A 376 -29.38 -1.04 5.26
C GLY A 376 -28.50 -1.26 6.51
N ILE A 377 -27.47 -2.10 6.44
CA ILE A 377 -26.56 -2.36 7.57
C ILE A 377 -25.81 -1.09 7.97
N ILE A 378 -25.43 -0.27 6.98
CA ILE A 378 -24.76 1.01 7.20
C ILE A 378 -25.65 1.94 8.03
N GLY A 379 -26.97 2.02 7.71
CA GLY A 379 -27.94 2.79 8.48
C GLY A 379 -28.05 2.29 9.93
N LEU A 380 -28.16 0.99 10.13
CA LEU A 380 -28.26 0.38 11.46
C LEU A 380 -27.06 0.72 12.36
N ILE A 381 -25.84 0.66 11.81
CA ILE A 381 -24.62 1.02 12.52
C ILE A 381 -24.63 2.52 12.87
N GLY A 382 -25.01 3.35 11.90
CA GLY A 382 -25.09 4.78 12.08
C GLY A 382 -26.10 5.18 13.16
N ASP A 383 -27.30 4.63 13.13
CA ASP A 383 -28.35 4.87 14.13
C ASP A 383 -27.92 4.42 15.53
N THR A 384 -27.22 3.30 15.63
CA THR A 384 -26.68 2.81 16.90
C THR A 384 -25.63 3.79 17.49
N VAL A 385 -24.76 4.34 16.67
CA VAL A 385 -23.77 5.35 17.09
C VAL A 385 -24.46 6.67 17.42
N ALA A 386 -25.41 7.11 16.59
CA ALA A 386 -26.18 8.34 16.83
C ALA A 386 -26.97 8.27 18.14
N SER A 387 -27.62 7.13 18.43
CA SER A 387 -28.37 6.93 19.68
C SER A 387 -27.48 6.89 20.93
N SER A 388 -26.20 6.63 20.81
CA SER A 388 -25.23 6.67 21.92
C SER A 388 -24.85 8.09 22.36
N GLY A 389 -25.39 9.14 21.71
CA GLY A 389 -25.13 10.54 22.04
C GLY A 389 -23.78 11.06 21.56
N SER A 390 -23.01 10.26 20.84
CA SER A 390 -21.67 10.62 20.33
C SER A 390 -21.78 11.32 18.97
N HIS A 391 -22.16 12.61 18.98
CA HIS A 391 -22.26 13.43 17.76
C HIS A 391 -21.01 14.31 17.53
N ASP A 392 -20.06 14.29 18.47
CA ASP A 392 -18.87 15.11 18.34
C ASP A 392 -17.91 14.53 17.30
N TYR A 393 -17.63 15.34 16.28
CA TYR A 393 -16.66 15.00 15.22
C TYR A 393 -15.31 14.57 15.80
N SER A 394 -14.80 15.31 16.79
CA SER A 394 -13.46 15.06 17.36
C SER A 394 -13.39 13.72 18.07
N GLY A 395 -14.45 13.38 18.85
CA GLY A 395 -14.57 12.08 19.52
C GLY A 395 -14.63 10.93 18.53
N LEU A 396 -15.46 11.04 17.48
CA LEU A 396 -15.57 10.04 16.43
C LEU A 396 -14.25 9.88 15.65
N LEU A 397 -13.60 10.98 15.29
CA LEU A 397 -12.31 10.95 14.61
C LEU A 397 -11.24 10.22 15.44
N VAL A 398 -11.11 10.58 16.73
CA VAL A 398 -10.18 9.96 17.67
C VAL A 398 -10.44 8.46 17.79
N ALA A 399 -11.70 8.07 17.98
CA ALA A 399 -12.09 6.67 18.13
C ALA A 399 -11.81 5.87 16.84
N LEU A 400 -12.27 6.34 15.68
CA LEU A 400 -12.16 5.63 14.42
C LEU A 400 -10.69 5.50 13.96
N VAL A 401 -9.91 6.57 14.06
CA VAL A 401 -8.48 6.54 13.73
C VAL A 401 -7.73 5.64 14.72
N GLY A 402 -8.03 5.74 16.03
CA GLY A 402 -7.41 4.92 17.06
C GLY A 402 -7.68 3.42 16.86
N ILE A 403 -8.94 3.04 16.66
CA ILE A 403 -9.32 1.65 16.37
C ILE A 403 -8.66 1.16 15.08
N THR A 404 -8.64 1.97 14.04
CA THR A 404 -8.01 1.60 12.76
C THR A 404 -6.52 1.35 12.93
N LEU A 405 -5.80 2.20 13.65
CA LEU A 405 -4.36 2.02 13.93
C LEU A 405 -4.08 0.77 14.78
N LEU A 406 -4.94 0.45 15.75
CA LEU A 406 -4.82 -0.78 16.54
C LEU A 406 -5.03 -2.03 15.67
N LEU A 407 -6.08 -2.05 14.86
CA LEU A 407 -6.35 -3.15 13.93
C LEU A 407 -5.26 -3.28 12.87
N LYS A 408 -4.66 -2.15 12.47
CA LYS A 408 -3.57 -2.09 11.49
C LYS A 408 -2.32 -2.84 11.94
N ILE A 409 -2.13 -3.07 13.20
CA ILE A 409 -1.00 -3.85 13.70
C ILE A 409 -1.01 -5.27 13.10
N ILE A 410 -2.19 -5.83 12.88
CA ILE A 410 -2.38 -7.23 12.48
C ILE A 410 -2.90 -7.35 11.06
N ILE A 411 -3.81 -6.46 10.64
CA ILE A 411 -4.54 -6.57 9.36
C ILE A 411 -3.78 -5.83 8.25
N ALA A 412 -3.72 -6.42 7.05
CA ALA A 412 -3.11 -5.78 5.87
C ALA A 412 -3.91 -4.52 5.42
N ASN A 413 -3.23 -3.59 4.71
CA ASN A 413 -3.76 -2.27 4.38
C ASN A 413 -5.14 -2.32 3.69
N THR A 414 -5.22 -2.96 2.53
CA THR A 414 -6.42 -2.95 1.69
C THR A 414 -7.61 -3.68 2.34
N PRO A 415 -7.45 -4.89 2.91
CA PRO A 415 -8.52 -5.53 3.67
C PRO A 415 -9.08 -4.66 4.79
N LEU A 416 -8.22 -4.01 5.56
CA LEU A 416 -8.64 -3.14 6.65
C LEU A 416 -9.45 -1.95 6.14
N ALA A 417 -8.96 -1.24 5.11
CA ALA A 417 -9.70 -0.11 4.53
C ALA A 417 -11.05 -0.54 3.95
N THR A 418 -11.07 -1.67 3.24
CA THR A 418 -12.31 -2.22 2.65
C THR A 418 -13.38 -2.55 3.69
N ALA A 419 -12.95 -3.07 4.84
CA ALA A 419 -13.87 -3.41 5.92
C ALA A 419 -14.31 -2.18 6.74
N ALA A 420 -13.38 -1.25 7.01
CA ALA A 420 -13.64 -0.12 7.88
C ALA A 420 -14.45 0.98 7.19
N LEU A 421 -14.14 1.30 5.92
CA LEU A 421 -14.73 2.45 5.23
C LEU A 421 -16.26 2.41 5.13
N PRO A 422 -16.94 1.29 4.81
CA PRO A 422 -18.39 1.24 4.81
C PRO A 422 -19.00 1.61 6.17
N MET A 423 -18.39 1.13 7.27
CA MET A 423 -18.85 1.45 8.62
C MET A 423 -18.64 2.94 8.95
N VAL A 424 -17.45 3.48 8.61
CA VAL A 424 -17.12 4.90 8.81
C VAL A 424 -18.09 5.81 8.07
N PHE A 425 -18.44 5.45 6.85
CA PHE A 425 -19.41 6.20 6.05
C PHE A 425 -20.84 6.10 6.59
N GLY A 426 -21.20 4.95 7.15
CA GLY A 426 -22.49 4.81 7.84
C GLY A 426 -22.59 5.75 9.05
N ILE A 427 -21.54 5.78 9.85
CA ILE A 427 -21.44 6.70 11.00
C ILE A 427 -21.48 8.16 10.53
N ALA A 428 -20.71 8.50 9.49
CA ALA A 428 -20.68 9.86 8.94
C ALA A 428 -22.05 10.32 8.47
N THR A 429 -22.75 9.48 7.71
CA THR A 429 -24.13 9.78 7.22
C THR A 429 -25.12 9.96 8.36
N ALA A 430 -25.12 9.07 9.35
CA ALA A 430 -26.06 9.14 10.48
C ALA A 430 -25.80 10.32 11.42
N THR A 431 -24.55 10.78 11.51
CA THR A 431 -24.15 11.93 12.34
C THR A 431 -24.18 13.26 11.57
N GLY A 432 -24.48 13.23 10.26
CA GLY A 432 -24.49 14.43 9.41
C GLY A 432 -23.09 15.00 9.13
N ILE A 433 -22.03 14.22 9.37
CA ILE A 433 -20.64 14.61 9.09
C ILE A 433 -20.33 14.26 7.64
N ASP A 434 -19.60 15.15 6.93
CA ASP A 434 -19.14 14.83 5.58
C ASP A 434 -18.28 13.55 5.60
N PRO A 435 -18.61 12.52 4.78
CA PRO A 435 -17.93 11.23 4.76
C PRO A 435 -16.42 11.32 4.55
N ILE A 436 -15.92 12.30 3.80
CA ILE A 436 -14.49 12.49 3.56
C ILE A 436 -13.73 12.86 4.84
N LEU A 437 -14.38 13.62 5.75
CA LEU A 437 -13.76 14.08 6.99
C LEU A 437 -13.38 12.93 7.93
N LEU A 438 -14.13 11.83 7.89
CA LEU A 438 -13.81 10.62 8.66
C LEU A 438 -13.11 9.57 7.80
N GLY A 439 -13.51 9.44 6.53
CA GLY A 439 -13.00 8.41 5.62
C GLY A 439 -11.53 8.61 5.23
N ALA A 440 -11.10 9.84 4.95
CA ALA A 440 -9.71 10.10 4.57
C ALA A 440 -8.72 9.81 5.72
N PRO A 441 -8.92 10.30 6.97
CA PRO A 441 -8.05 9.95 8.09
C PRO A 441 -8.00 8.43 8.38
N VAL A 442 -9.13 7.73 8.28
CA VAL A 442 -9.19 6.27 8.45
C VAL A 442 -8.40 5.56 7.34
N THR A 443 -8.48 6.02 6.10
CA THR A 443 -7.72 5.48 4.96
C THR A 443 -6.22 5.67 5.16
N PHE A 444 -5.78 6.84 5.60
CA PHE A 444 -4.38 7.08 5.95
C PHE A 444 -3.93 6.20 7.12
N ALA A 445 -4.75 6.08 8.17
CA ALA A 445 -4.48 5.20 9.31
C ALA A 445 -4.33 3.73 8.87
N ALA A 446 -5.19 3.24 7.98
CA ALA A 446 -5.10 1.90 7.40
C ALA A 446 -3.83 1.68 6.56
N SER A 447 -3.16 2.75 6.12
CA SER A 447 -1.88 2.69 5.40
C SER A 447 -0.65 2.81 6.30
N PHE A 448 -0.79 3.19 7.57
CA PHE A 448 0.31 3.37 8.52
C PHE A 448 0.76 2.04 9.15
N ALA A 449 1.39 1.20 8.35
CA ALA A 449 1.80 -0.15 8.68
C ALA A 449 3.26 -0.20 9.15
N PHE A 450 3.52 0.15 10.42
CA PHE A 450 4.89 0.31 10.92
C PHE A 450 5.32 -0.74 11.96
N VAL A 451 4.37 -1.39 12.66
CA VAL A 451 4.67 -2.12 13.90
C VAL A 451 5.15 -3.55 13.64
N LEU A 452 4.46 -4.33 12.82
CA LEU A 452 4.76 -5.74 12.60
C LEU A 452 5.11 -6.04 11.13
N PRO A 453 5.92 -7.07 10.88
CA PRO A 453 6.31 -7.45 9.53
C PRO A 453 5.14 -7.92 8.66
N MET A 454 4.15 -8.58 9.26
CA MET A 454 2.97 -9.08 8.55
C MET A 454 1.99 -7.98 8.13
N SER A 455 2.11 -6.78 8.69
CA SER A 455 1.17 -5.70 8.41
C SER A 455 1.32 -5.13 7.00
N THR A 456 2.49 -5.28 6.37
CA THR A 456 2.75 -4.85 4.98
C THR A 456 3.97 -5.57 4.40
N PRO A 457 3.97 -5.92 3.09
CA PRO A 457 5.11 -6.58 2.45
C PRO A 457 6.46 -5.86 2.59
N PRO A 458 6.58 -4.52 2.47
CA PRO A 458 7.85 -3.82 2.70
C PRO A 458 8.53 -4.16 4.03
N ASN A 459 7.75 -4.30 5.10
CA ASN A 459 8.28 -4.66 6.42
C ASN A 459 8.83 -6.10 6.44
N ALA A 460 8.10 -7.04 5.84
CA ALA A 460 8.54 -8.42 5.72
C ALA A 460 9.83 -8.54 4.88
N ILE A 461 9.93 -7.78 3.80
CA ILE A 461 11.08 -7.74 2.90
C ILE A 461 12.34 -7.28 3.64
N VAL A 462 12.28 -6.22 4.43
CA VAL A 462 13.46 -5.74 5.18
C VAL A 462 13.79 -6.64 6.37
N LEU A 463 12.80 -7.28 7.00
CA LEU A 463 13.05 -8.28 8.05
C LEU A 463 13.81 -9.50 7.51
N ALA A 464 13.50 -9.93 6.29
CA ALA A 464 14.16 -11.05 5.62
C ALA A 464 15.67 -10.82 5.41
N THR A 465 16.17 -9.59 5.49
CA THR A 465 17.61 -9.29 5.43
C THR A 465 18.38 -9.74 6.66
N SER A 466 17.71 -10.12 7.74
CA SER A 466 18.27 -10.51 9.04
C SER A 466 19.08 -9.39 9.76
N GLN A 467 19.13 -8.19 9.21
CA GLN A 467 19.79 -7.02 9.84
C GLN A 467 18.86 -6.21 10.73
N VAL A 468 17.54 -6.41 10.57
CA VAL A 468 16.48 -5.79 11.36
C VAL A 468 15.82 -6.86 12.21
N THR A 469 15.49 -6.55 13.47
CA THR A 469 14.75 -7.46 14.34
C THR A 469 13.30 -7.00 14.52
N ILE A 470 12.43 -7.93 14.90
CA ILE A 470 11.02 -7.60 15.22
C ILE A 470 10.95 -6.56 16.36
N ARG A 471 11.89 -6.62 17.32
CA ARG A 471 11.96 -5.64 18.41
C ARG A 471 12.27 -4.24 17.93
N ASP A 472 13.16 -4.11 16.91
CA ASP A 472 13.47 -2.81 16.30
C ASP A 472 12.23 -2.24 15.61
N MET A 473 11.49 -3.08 14.89
CA MET A 473 10.24 -2.70 14.22
C MET A 473 9.16 -2.27 15.21
N ILE A 474 8.93 -3.03 16.28
CA ILE A 474 7.94 -2.69 17.31
C ILE A 474 8.27 -1.33 17.94
N LYS A 475 9.52 -1.12 18.36
CA LYS A 475 9.94 0.15 18.97
C LYS A 475 9.72 1.35 18.05
N ALA A 476 10.17 1.25 16.81
CA ALA A 476 10.02 2.32 15.84
C ALA A 476 8.56 2.49 15.42
N GLY A 477 7.89 1.38 15.16
CA GLY A 477 6.52 1.36 14.64
C GLY A 477 5.48 1.90 15.63
N LEU A 478 5.60 1.60 16.92
CA LEU A 478 4.69 2.14 17.93
C LEU A 478 4.83 3.67 18.07
N LEU A 479 6.06 4.18 18.07
CA LEU A 479 6.27 5.63 18.08
C LEU A 479 5.72 6.30 16.82
N LEU A 480 5.93 5.69 15.66
CA LEU A 480 5.40 6.20 14.40
C LEU A 480 3.88 6.12 14.33
N ALA A 481 3.28 5.06 14.86
CA ALA A 481 1.83 4.94 14.96
C ALA A 481 1.24 6.04 15.86
N LEU A 482 1.89 6.35 16.99
CA LEU A 482 1.49 7.45 17.87
C LEU A 482 1.62 8.81 17.17
N VAL A 483 2.74 9.08 16.50
CA VAL A 483 2.91 10.33 15.74
C VAL A 483 1.89 10.41 14.60
N GLY A 484 1.66 9.31 13.89
CA GLY A 484 0.63 9.22 12.83
C GLY A 484 -0.77 9.50 13.38
N PHE A 485 -1.11 8.94 14.53
CA PHE A 485 -2.37 9.23 15.23
C PHE A 485 -2.54 10.73 15.50
N LEU A 486 -1.54 11.35 16.13
CA LEU A 486 -1.59 12.79 16.46
C LEU A 486 -1.68 13.67 15.20
N LEU A 487 -0.92 13.34 14.16
CA LEU A 487 -0.97 14.07 12.89
C LEU A 487 -2.35 13.92 12.22
N LEU A 488 -2.95 12.73 12.21
CA LEU A 488 -4.27 12.51 11.61
C LEU A 488 -5.37 13.27 12.35
N ILE A 489 -5.32 13.33 13.68
CA ILE A 489 -6.26 14.13 14.47
C ILE A 489 -6.07 15.62 14.19
N ALA A 490 -4.83 16.11 14.16
CA ALA A 490 -4.54 17.51 13.86
C ALA A 490 -4.97 17.90 12.42
N PHE A 491 -4.70 17.02 11.46
CA PHE A 491 -5.07 17.23 10.05
C PHE A 491 -6.59 17.21 9.85
N GLY A 492 -7.29 16.24 10.46
CA GLY A 492 -8.74 16.15 10.40
C GLY A 492 -9.41 17.38 11.03
N GLY A 493 -8.89 17.83 12.18
CA GLY A 493 -9.35 19.08 12.82
C GLY A 493 -9.15 20.32 11.97
N ALA A 494 -7.96 20.48 11.36
CA ALA A 494 -7.63 21.60 10.48
C ALA A 494 -8.48 21.60 9.19
N TYR A 495 -8.70 20.43 8.58
CA TYR A 495 -9.50 20.30 7.38
C TYR A 495 -10.97 20.65 7.64
N LYS A 496 -11.56 20.21 8.76
CA LYS A 496 -12.89 20.61 9.17
C LYS A 496 -13.01 22.12 9.35
N TRP A 497 -12.01 22.76 9.96
CA TRP A 497 -12.00 24.21 10.16
C TRP A 497 -11.97 24.98 8.84
N MET A 498 -11.31 24.46 7.78
CA MET A 498 -11.27 25.08 6.45
C MET A 498 -12.54 24.87 5.63
N THR A 499 -13.37 23.88 5.96
CA THR A 499 -14.59 23.55 5.24
C THR A 499 -15.87 24.12 5.89
N ASN A 500 -15.79 24.58 7.15
CA ASN A 500 -16.82 25.34 7.84
C ASN A 500 -16.64 26.85 7.62
#